data_ff9a385845ef246b960349403726bc9d
#
_entry.id   ff9a385845ef246b960349403726bc9d
#
_cell.length_a   1.000
_cell.length_b   1.000
_cell.length_c   1.000
_cell.angle_alpha   90.00
_cell.angle_beta   90.00
_cell.angle_gamma   90.00
#
_symmetry.space_group_name_H-M   'P 1'
#
loop_
_entity.id
_entity.type
_entity.pdbx_description
1 polymer ?
#
loop_
_entity_poly.entity_id
_entity_poly.type
_entity_poly.pdbx_seq_one_letter_code
_entity_poly.pdbx_strand_id
1 'polypeptide(L)'
;MVTAHQEEDSTSTYSVRDPLVRGGRPSSPIHVAYDTINHAHPWKDKKCNTSCDGLSSNEKNKVSYWSLLSQNRNFRWYLLSYLITHAGEWMTYIASLSAIEHIHSSNGHVSRTSISFLAILRLLPSALFASIGGVLADSYDRRQIMFVLDCTGAVVAWLYILSYYLGSIYALYVATLLQMTVAALYEPSRTAIVPSLVIEEDGLKKAMTISGLAWSVMQAVGSSMGGLLTQWVGIQTCFAFDSLSYLVSALFIWKIRGRYIPVEPDEEPQIRHKTNDSEENTKIYIDASNDDESKLSFANFSSMTKDGVVYLRSQPWGAFIFLKFCAALIYGASDILNVSFSEQGVKNALDMEGSSQRLGIIFAFVGIGCFIGPILAEPWSHMDNVSSLERSCLISFFFMALGCYGMSQFDHFIWICISTSVRSAGSSVVWIYSSLLLQKLSSTSMLGRVVAVDYALAMLSESVSALLGGVLQDDARMTAAQVSLLMAIVASATLVIWGMYFSRVRNDRHE
;
A
#
# COMPACT_ATOMS: atom_id res chain seq x y z
N MET A 1 4.30 -35.88 -78.70
CA MET A 1 5.67 -35.38 -78.67
C MET A 1 5.77 -34.60 -77.36
N VAL A 2 6.48 -35.20 -76.42
CA VAL A 2 7.56 -34.63 -75.64
C VAL A 2 7.09 -33.60 -74.58
N THR A 3 7.36 -33.65 -73.32
CA THR A 3 8.08 -34.51 -72.34
C THR A 3 7.63 -34.07 -70.96
N ALA A 4 7.59 -34.99 -70.05
CA ALA A 4 7.37 -34.79 -68.62
C ALA A 4 8.58 -34.09 -67.96
N HIS A 5 8.37 -33.31 -66.91
CA HIS A 5 9.32 -33.19 -65.78
C HIS A 5 8.56 -33.22 -64.47
N GLN A 6 8.93 -34.23 -63.68
CA GLN A 6 8.64 -34.37 -62.26
C GLN A 6 9.50 -33.40 -61.49
N GLU A 7 8.94 -32.79 -60.44
CA GLU A 7 9.72 -32.28 -59.33
C GLU A 7 9.20 -32.88 -58.03
N GLU A 8 10.12 -33.44 -57.29
CA GLU A 8 9.92 -34.21 -56.06
C GLU A 8 9.60 -33.33 -54.89
N ASP A 9 8.61 -33.75 -54.14
CA ASP A 9 8.20 -33.21 -52.87
C ASP A 9 9.08 -33.81 -51.77
N SER A 10 9.99 -33.03 -51.16
CA SER A 10 10.84 -33.47 -50.02
C SER A 10 10.23 -33.02 -48.71
N THR A 11 9.35 -33.81 -48.13
CA THR A 11 8.92 -33.72 -46.73
C THR A 11 10.04 -34.20 -45.82
N SER A 12 10.73 -33.27 -45.14
CA SER A 12 11.69 -33.58 -44.08
C SER A 12 10.94 -33.72 -42.75
N THR A 13 10.70 -34.96 -42.37
CA THR A 13 10.26 -35.37 -41.02
C THR A 13 11.43 -35.25 -40.05
N TYR A 14 11.36 -34.30 -39.12
CA TYR A 14 12.28 -34.27 -37.98
C TYR A 14 11.80 -35.29 -36.92
N SER A 15 12.54 -36.37 -36.81
CA SER A 15 12.46 -37.33 -35.75
C SER A 15 13.09 -36.76 -34.48
N VAL A 16 12.26 -36.48 -33.47
CA VAL A 16 12.72 -36.17 -32.10
C VAL A 16 13.14 -37.46 -31.45
N ARG A 17 14.44 -37.68 -31.27
CA ARG A 17 14.98 -38.74 -30.40
C ARG A 17 14.92 -38.25 -28.97
N ASP A 18 14.13 -38.91 -28.13
CA ASP A 18 14.17 -38.79 -26.67
C ASP A 18 15.53 -39.27 -26.13
N PRO A 19 16.23 -38.47 -25.32
CA PRO A 19 17.32 -39.02 -24.51
C PRO A 19 16.74 -39.65 -23.26
N LEU A 20 17.02 -40.93 -23.07
CA LEU A 20 16.77 -41.70 -21.86
C LEU A 20 17.27 -40.96 -20.62
N VAL A 21 16.34 -40.52 -19.79
CA VAL A 21 16.58 -39.89 -18.48
C VAL A 21 17.05 -40.97 -17.51
N ARG A 22 18.31 -40.92 -17.09
CA ARG A 22 18.81 -41.57 -15.88
C ARG A 22 18.15 -40.90 -14.68
N GLY A 23 17.62 -41.73 -13.75
CA GLY A 23 16.86 -41.35 -12.57
C GLY A 23 17.52 -40.27 -11.71
N GLY A 24 17.07 -39.05 -11.88
CA GLY A 24 17.21 -37.94 -10.95
C GLY A 24 15.85 -37.67 -10.34
N ARG A 25 15.79 -37.46 -9.02
CA ARG A 25 14.58 -37.03 -8.32
C ARG A 25 14.01 -35.79 -9.01
N PRO A 26 12.69 -35.62 -9.09
CA PRO A 26 12.09 -34.40 -9.69
C PRO A 26 12.55 -33.20 -8.88
N SER A 27 13.16 -32.22 -9.58
CA SER A 27 13.48 -30.91 -9.02
C SER A 27 12.21 -30.29 -8.45
N SER A 28 12.29 -29.70 -7.26
CA SER A 28 11.13 -29.12 -6.60
C SER A 28 10.47 -28.06 -7.51
N PRO A 29 9.13 -27.90 -7.48
CA PRO A 29 8.42 -26.90 -8.28
C PRO A 29 8.93 -25.47 -8.07
N ILE A 30 9.57 -25.21 -6.94
CA ILE A 30 10.19 -23.94 -6.58
C ILE A 30 11.38 -23.62 -7.49
N HIS A 31 12.19 -24.62 -7.83
CA HIS A 31 13.37 -24.43 -8.68
C HIS A 31 12.99 -24.00 -10.10
N VAL A 32 11.96 -24.59 -10.68
CA VAL A 32 11.48 -24.26 -12.03
C VAL A 32 10.92 -22.84 -12.09
N ALA A 33 10.19 -22.39 -11.05
CA ALA A 33 9.63 -21.05 -10.99
C ALA A 33 10.71 -19.96 -10.89
N TYR A 34 11.79 -20.23 -10.12
CA TYR A 34 12.89 -19.27 -9.95
C TYR A 34 13.81 -19.18 -11.17
N ASP A 35 14.09 -20.28 -11.83
CA ASP A 35 14.91 -20.28 -13.06
C ASP A 35 14.17 -19.60 -14.22
N THR A 36 12.86 -19.80 -14.33
CA THR A 36 12.03 -19.14 -15.36
C THR A 36 11.98 -17.62 -15.15
N ILE A 37 11.98 -17.14 -13.90
CA ILE A 37 11.97 -15.71 -13.56
C ILE A 37 13.32 -15.03 -13.91
N ASN A 38 14.43 -15.73 -13.71
CA ASN A 38 15.76 -15.17 -14.06
C ASN A 38 16.01 -15.11 -15.57
N HIS A 39 15.31 -15.91 -16.38
CA HIS A 39 15.45 -15.94 -17.84
C HIS A 39 14.35 -15.22 -18.63
N ALA A 40 13.18 -14.96 -18.01
CA ALA A 40 12.05 -14.28 -18.64
C ALA A 40 11.99 -12.80 -18.27
N HIS A 41 12.92 -11.99 -18.73
CA HIS A 41 12.76 -10.53 -18.76
C HIS A 41 12.25 -10.10 -20.14
N PRO A 42 10.96 -9.73 -20.29
CA PRO A 42 10.39 -9.28 -21.58
C PRO A 42 10.98 -7.97 -22.11
N TRP A 43 11.86 -7.31 -21.34
CA TRP A 43 12.39 -5.98 -21.65
C TRP A 43 13.80 -5.97 -22.23
N LYS A 44 14.48 -7.14 -22.39
CA LYS A 44 15.88 -7.16 -22.88
C LYS A 44 16.04 -7.31 -24.39
N ASP A 45 15.02 -7.71 -25.16
CA ASP A 45 15.17 -8.06 -26.57
C ASP A 45 14.34 -7.22 -27.54
N LYS A 46 14.38 -5.89 -27.40
CA LYS A 46 14.14 -5.00 -28.56
C LYS A 46 15.41 -4.22 -28.89
N LYS A 47 16.43 -4.93 -29.40
CA LYS A 47 17.45 -4.29 -30.23
C LYS A 47 16.79 -4.00 -31.57
N CYS A 48 16.36 -2.75 -31.74
CA CYS A 48 16.06 -2.20 -33.05
C CYS A 48 17.38 -2.10 -33.83
N ASN A 49 17.64 -3.04 -34.74
CA ASN A 49 18.69 -2.94 -35.73
C ASN A 49 18.26 -1.93 -36.80
N THR A 50 18.49 -0.67 -36.56
CA THR A 50 18.61 0.35 -37.58
C THR A 50 19.91 1.09 -37.31
N SER A 51 20.91 0.79 -38.17
CA SER A 51 22.15 1.52 -38.26
C SER A 51 21.85 2.99 -38.62
N CYS A 52 22.02 3.85 -37.64
CA CYS A 52 22.28 5.28 -37.85
C CYS A 52 23.55 5.60 -37.08
N ASP A 53 24.66 5.48 -37.78
CA ASP A 53 25.96 6.02 -37.35
C ASP A 53 25.87 7.55 -37.28
N GLY A 54 26.19 8.08 -36.13
CA GLY A 54 26.61 9.48 -35.98
C GLY A 54 25.61 10.39 -35.29
N LEU A 55 25.34 10.17 -33.98
CA LEU A 55 25.01 11.26 -33.05
C LEU A 55 25.52 10.87 -31.67
N SER A 56 26.37 11.71 -31.12
CA SER A 56 27.02 11.62 -29.84
C SER A 56 26.04 11.14 -28.76
N SER A 57 26.54 10.25 -27.89
CA SER A 57 25.91 9.82 -26.65
C SER A 57 25.42 11.02 -25.83
N ASN A 58 24.21 11.48 -26.12
CA ASN A 58 23.52 12.44 -25.30
C ASN A 58 23.32 11.77 -23.95
N GLU A 59 23.97 12.29 -22.92
CA GLU A 59 23.65 12.00 -21.52
C GLU A 59 22.12 12.05 -21.38
N LYS A 60 21.51 10.89 -21.10
CA LYS A 60 20.10 10.84 -20.73
C LYS A 60 19.95 11.81 -19.57
N ASN A 61 19.35 12.95 -19.80
CA ASN A 61 19.06 13.97 -18.78
C ASN A 61 18.31 13.27 -17.64
N LYS A 62 19.05 12.89 -16.60
CA LYS A 62 18.43 12.34 -15.38
C LYS A 62 17.54 13.42 -14.80
N VAL A 63 16.22 13.22 -14.88
CA VAL A 63 15.26 14.14 -14.27
C VAL A 63 15.59 14.27 -12.78
N SER A 64 15.93 15.45 -12.30
CA SER A 64 16.15 15.69 -10.88
C SER A 64 14.79 15.74 -10.15
N TYR A 65 14.73 15.37 -8.87
CA TYR A 65 13.54 15.59 -8.03
C TYR A 65 13.09 17.07 -8.06
N TRP A 66 14.06 17.97 -8.04
CA TRP A 66 13.79 19.41 -8.12
C TRP A 66 13.26 19.84 -9.49
N SER A 67 13.78 19.29 -10.59
CA SER A 67 13.29 19.60 -11.93
C SER A 67 11.86 19.09 -12.13
N LEU A 68 11.52 17.91 -11.61
CA LEU A 68 10.16 17.38 -11.65
C LEU A 68 9.17 18.34 -10.96
N LEU A 69 9.52 18.81 -9.76
CA LEU A 69 8.68 19.72 -8.98
C LEU A 69 8.62 21.13 -9.60
N SER A 70 9.69 21.64 -10.21
CA SER A 70 9.72 22.99 -10.78
C SER A 70 9.05 23.07 -12.15
N GLN A 71 9.17 22.03 -12.97
CA GLN A 71 8.70 22.01 -14.36
C GLN A 71 7.28 21.47 -14.50
N ASN A 72 6.89 20.45 -13.72
CA ASN A 72 5.56 19.86 -13.80
C ASN A 72 4.56 20.55 -12.86
N ARG A 73 3.83 21.52 -13.42
CA ARG A 73 2.85 22.29 -12.65
C ARG A 73 1.69 21.43 -12.12
N ASN A 74 1.22 20.45 -12.89
CA ASN A 74 0.10 19.60 -12.50
C ASN A 74 0.50 18.65 -11.37
N PHE A 75 1.70 18.08 -11.43
CA PHE A 75 2.23 17.23 -10.34
C PHE A 75 2.44 18.03 -9.05
N ARG A 76 2.85 19.30 -9.13
CA ARG A 76 2.93 20.16 -7.93
C ARG A 76 1.59 20.35 -7.25
N TRP A 77 0.52 20.67 -8.02
CA TRP A 77 -0.80 20.83 -7.45
C TRP A 77 -1.31 19.53 -6.83
N TYR A 78 -1.08 18.41 -7.50
CA TYR A 78 -1.37 17.08 -6.96
C TYR A 78 -0.64 16.82 -5.64
N LEU A 79 0.68 17.06 -5.59
CA LEU A 79 1.47 16.82 -4.39
C LEU A 79 1.07 17.74 -3.23
N LEU A 80 0.79 19.03 -3.49
CA LEU A 80 0.30 19.96 -2.48
C LEU A 80 -1.07 19.55 -1.93
N SER A 81 -1.99 19.13 -2.79
CA SER A 81 -3.28 18.55 -2.39
C SER A 81 -3.07 17.38 -1.45
N TYR A 82 -2.24 16.42 -1.86
CA TYR A 82 -1.93 15.23 -1.07
C TYR A 82 -1.34 15.55 0.31
N LEU A 83 -0.35 16.44 0.36
CA LEU A 83 0.31 16.83 1.61
C LEU A 83 -0.67 17.46 2.60
N ILE A 84 -1.51 18.38 2.13
CA ILE A 84 -2.40 19.13 3.03
C ILE A 84 -3.54 18.26 3.56
N THR A 85 -4.12 17.38 2.72
CA THR A 85 -5.17 16.45 3.13
C THR A 85 -4.64 15.46 4.15
N HIS A 86 -3.49 14.85 3.89
CA HIS A 86 -2.93 13.88 4.83
C HIS A 86 -2.47 14.52 6.16
N ALA A 87 -1.99 15.76 6.14
CA ALA A 87 -1.72 16.48 7.38
C ALA A 87 -3.01 16.65 8.21
N GLY A 88 -4.13 17.05 7.58
CA GLY A 88 -5.44 17.18 8.21
C GLY A 88 -5.95 15.84 8.77
N GLU A 89 -5.88 14.76 7.99
CA GLU A 89 -6.29 13.41 8.41
C GLU A 89 -5.52 12.92 9.64
N TRP A 90 -4.19 13.14 9.70
CA TRP A 90 -3.40 12.77 10.88
C TRP A 90 -3.73 13.65 12.10
N MET A 91 -4.00 14.94 11.88
CA MET A 91 -4.48 15.84 12.96
C MET A 91 -5.82 15.36 13.51
N THR A 92 -6.78 15.05 12.63
CA THR A 92 -8.09 14.51 13.00
C THR A 92 -7.97 13.17 13.71
N TYR A 93 -7.03 12.30 13.31
CA TYR A 93 -6.81 11.04 14.00
C TYR A 93 -6.36 11.23 15.45
N ILE A 94 -5.34 12.06 15.69
CA ILE A 94 -4.87 12.36 17.06
C ILE A 94 -5.99 13.01 17.88
N ALA A 95 -6.72 13.96 17.29
CA ALA A 95 -7.86 14.60 17.94
C ALA A 95 -8.97 13.62 18.28
N SER A 96 -9.24 12.63 17.42
CA SER A 96 -10.25 11.58 17.65
C SER A 96 -9.86 10.65 18.81
N LEU A 97 -8.57 10.27 18.90
CA LEU A 97 -8.08 9.49 20.05
C LEU A 97 -8.22 10.28 21.36
N SER A 98 -7.87 11.56 21.35
CA SER A 98 -8.04 12.45 22.50
C SER A 98 -9.52 12.72 22.83
N ALA A 99 -10.40 12.75 21.83
CA ALA A 99 -11.84 12.89 22.03
C ALA A 99 -12.44 11.68 22.75
N ILE A 100 -12.00 10.46 22.41
CA ILE A 100 -12.42 9.24 23.14
C ILE A 100 -12.01 9.33 24.61
N GLU A 101 -10.78 9.74 24.88
CA GLU A 101 -10.28 9.94 26.24
C GLU A 101 -11.16 10.96 27.00
N HIS A 102 -11.46 12.10 26.39
CA HIS A 102 -12.27 13.15 27.01
C HIS A 102 -13.71 12.71 27.28
N ILE A 103 -14.36 12.04 26.34
CA ILE A 103 -15.75 11.53 26.48
C ILE A 103 -15.84 10.45 27.58
N HIS A 104 -14.82 9.58 27.69
CA HIS A 104 -14.81 8.53 28.71
C HIS A 104 -14.39 9.02 30.09
N SER A 105 -13.50 10.02 30.20
CA SER A 105 -13.08 10.56 31.50
C SER A 105 -14.23 11.16 32.26
N SER A 106 -15.27 11.65 31.59
CA SER A 106 -16.53 12.06 32.19
C SER A 106 -17.31 10.88 32.79
N ASN A 107 -17.04 9.64 32.38
CA ASN A 107 -17.68 8.39 32.82
C ASN A 107 -16.78 7.48 33.68
N GLY A 108 -15.58 7.91 34.04
CA GLY A 108 -14.72 7.28 35.06
C GLY A 108 -13.65 6.29 34.59
N HIS A 109 -13.70 5.74 33.39
CA HIS A 109 -12.67 4.84 32.82
C HIS A 109 -12.53 4.99 31.31
N VAL A 110 -11.29 5.16 30.83
CA VAL A 110 -10.99 5.13 29.39
C VAL A 110 -10.88 3.68 28.95
N SER A 111 -11.82 3.23 28.13
CA SER A 111 -11.77 1.88 27.55
C SER A 111 -10.81 1.84 26.36
N ARG A 112 -9.78 0.99 26.44
CA ARG A 112 -8.84 0.72 25.34
C ARG A 112 -9.53 0.02 24.17
N THR A 113 -10.52 -0.78 24.47
CA THR A 113 -11.38 -1.42 23.47
C THR A 113 -12.09 -0.38 22.60
N SER A 114 -12.48 0.77 23.15
CA SER A 114 -13.06 1.88 22.34
C SER A 114 -12.06 2.45 21.34
N ILE A 115 -10.80 2.55 21.71
CA ILE A 115 -9.72 2.97 20.78
C ILE A 115 -9.50 1.92 19.71
N SER A 116 -9.56 0.63 20.07
CA SER A 116 -9.46 -0.48 19.11
C SER A 116 -10.59 -0.45 18.09
N PHE A 117 -11.82 -0.14 18.49
CA PHE A 117 -12.93 0.04 17.55
C PHE A 117 -12.70 1.19 16.58
N LEU A 118 -12.16 2.32 17.05
CA LEU A 118 -11.79 3.42 16.16
C LEU A 118 -10.74 2.97 15.13
N ALA A 119 -9.70 2.24 15.55
CA ALA A 119 -8.67 1.71 14.67
C ALA A 119 -9.25 0.75 13.61
N ILE A 120 -10.15 -0.16 14.02
CA ILE A 120 -10.85 -1.07 13.10
C ILE A 120 -11.68 -0.29 12.08
N LEU A 121 -12.44 0.73 12.52
CA LEU A 121 -13.27 1.55 11.65
C LEU A 121 -12.44 2.37 10.65
N ARG A 122 -11.18 2.63 10.94
CA ARG A 122 -10.25 3.25 9.97
C ARG A 122 -9.78 2.27 8.89
N LEU A 123 -9.65 1.00 9.19
CA LEU A 123 -9.13 -0.01 8.27
C LEU A 123 -10.21 -0.66 7.42
N LEU A 124 -11.39 -0.89 8.01
CA LEU A 124 -12.49 -1.64 7.41
C LEU A 124 -12.98 -1.08 6.07
N PRO A 125 -13.21 0.24 5.90
CA PRO A 125 -13.66 0.78 4.63
C PRO A 125 -12.68 0.56 3.49
N SER A 126 -11.38 0.64 3.74
CA SER A 126 -10.36 0.38 2.73
C SER A 126 -10.41 -1.06 2.22
N ALA A 127 -10.68 -2.03 3.09
CA ALA A 127 -10.84 -3.43 2.69
C ALA A 127 -12.12 -3.67 1.87
N LEU A 128 -13.21 -2.92 2.15
CA LEU A 128 -14.51 -3.13 1.53
C LEU A 128 -14.72 -2.30 0.26
N PHE A 129 -14.27 -1.05 0.24
CA PHE A 129 -14.62 -0.07 -0.80
C PHE A 129 -13.49 0.24 -1.78
N ALA A 130 -12.24 -0.22 -1.56
CA ALA A 130 -11.13 0.05 -2.49
C ALA A 130 -11.41 -0.44 -3.91
N SER A 131 -12.10 -1.59 -4.06
CA SER A 131 -12.47 -2.12 -5.38
C SER A 131 -13.50 -1.26 -6.09
N ILE A 132 -14.46 -0.69 -5.35
CA ILE A 132 -15.44 0.25 -5.89
C ILE A 132 -14.76 1.52 -6.35
N GLY A 133 -13.82 2.03 -5.53
CA GLY A 133 -12.97 3.17 -5.89
C GLY A 133 -12.14 2.92 -7.15
N GLY A 134 -11.65 1.68 -7.34
CA GLY A 134 -10.95 1.26 -8.56
C GLY A 134 -11.83 1.36 -9.80
N VAL A 135 -13.04 0.79 -9.73
CA VAL A 135 -14.00 0.87 -10.86
C VAL A 135 -14.38 2.32 -11.17
N LEU A 136 -14.58 3.17 -10.14
CA LEU A 136 -14.83 4.59 -10.35
C LEU A 136 -13.64 5.26 -11.06
N ALA A 137 -12.40 4.98 -10.63
CA ALA A 137 -11.18 5.51 -11.23
C ALA A 137 -10.96 5.08 -12.68
N ASP A 138 -11.52 3.93 -13.07
CA ASP A 138 -11.46 3.39 -14.43
C ASP A 138 -12.64 3.85 -15.31
N SER A 139 -13.75 4.30 -14.71
CA SER A 139 -14.95 4.70 -15.46
C SER A 139 -15.08 6.21 -15.65
N TYR A 140 -14.52 7.03 -14.77
CA TYR A 140 -14.71 8.47 -14.75
C TYR A 140 -13.40 9.25 -14.74
N ASP A 141 -13.46 10.57 -14.98
CA ASP A 141 -12.31 11.46 -14.85
C ASP A 141 -11.80 11.47 -13.41
N ARG A 142 -10.60 10.92 -13.22
CA ARG A 142 -9.93 10.78 -11.91
C ARG A 142 -9.82 12.09 -11.15
N ARG A 143 -9.59 13.21 -11.85
CA ARG A 143 -9.55 14.55 -11.27
C ARG A 143 -10.91 14.95 -10.71
N GLN A 144 -12.00 14.67 -11.43
CA GLN A 144 -13.36 15.02 -10.97
C GLN A 144 -13.74 14.18 -9.75
N ILE A 145 -13.41 12.87 -9.75
CA ILE A 145 -13.63 12.01 -8.59
C ILE A 145 -12.93 12.57 -7.37
N MET A 146 -11.64 12.88 -7.48
CA MET A 146 -10.84 13.43 -6.38
C MET A 146 -11.44 14.75 -5.86
N PHE A 147 -11.85 15.64 -6.76
CA PHE A 147 -12.48 16.91 -6.38
C PHE A 147 -13.79 16.72 -5.59
N VAL A 148 -14.67 15.85 -6.08
CA VAL A 148 -15.96 15.57 -5.43
C VAL A 148 -15.76 14.91 -4.07
N LEU A 149 -14.82 13.96 -3.98
CA LEU A 149 -14.52 13.27 -2.72
C LEU A 149 -13.85 14.18 -1.70
N ASP A 150 -12.99 15.12 -2.11
CA ASP A 150 -12.46 16.14 -1.22
C ASP A 150 -13.57 17.06 -0.68
N CYS A 151 -14.50 17.52 -1.53
CA CYS A 151 -15.66 18.27 -1.07
C CYS A 151 -16.54 17.48 -0.10
N THR A 152 -16.74 16.17 -0.36
CA THR A 152 -17.49 15.29 0.53
C THR A 152 -16.76 15.10 1.86
N GLY A 153 -15.43 14.90 1.84
CA GLY A 153 -14.59 14.79 3.03
C GLY A 153 -14.67 16.03 3.91
N ALA A 154 -14.68 17.23 3.31
CA ALA A 154 -14.86 18.47 4.03
C ALA A 154 -16.20 18.53 4.79
N VAL A 155 -17.28 18.05 4.20
CA VAL A 155 -18.60 17.96 4.85
C VAL A 155 -18.60 16.92 5.96
N VAL A 156 -18.01 15.74 5.72
CA VAL A 156 -17.92 14.66 6.71
C VAL A 156 -17.10 15.08 7.92
N ALA A 157 -16.04 15.89 7.73
CA ALA A 157 -15.24 16.41 8.84
C ALA A 157 -16.05 17.24 9.86
N TRP A 158 -17.16 17.84 9.46
CA TRP A 158 -18.10 18.50 10.40
C TRP A 158 -18.81 17.54 11.32
N LEU A 159 -18.98 16.27 10.93
CA LEU A 159 -19.59 15.27 11.81
C LEU A 159 -18.71 14.96 13.03
N TYR A 160 -17.39 15.09 12.93
CA TYR A 160 -16.49 14.97 14.08
C TYR A 160 -16.73 16.11 15.07
N ILE A 161 -16.91 17.34 14.60
CA ILE A 161 -17.24 18.50 15.44
C ILE A 161 -18.58 18.26 16.15
N LEU A 162 -19.59 17.80 15.39
CA LEU A 162 -20.91 17.47 15.94
C LEU A 162 -20.82 16.34 16.99
N SER A 163 -20.03 15.28 16.71
CA SER A 163 -19.86 14.16 17.66
C SER A 163 -19.26 14.61 19.00
N TYR A 164 -18.33 15.54 18.94
CA TYR A 164 -17.71 16.13 20.13
C TYR A 164 -18.71 16.93 20.95
N TYR A 165 -19.53 17.79 20.31
CA TYR A 165 -20.57 18.55 21.01
C TYR A 165 -21.69 17.67 21.59
N LEU A 166 -22.00 16.56 20.93
CA LEU A 166 -22.97 15.57 21.44
C LEU A 166 -22.40 14.71 22.56
N GLY A 167 -21.07 14.73 22.80
CA GLY A 167 -20.40 13.83 23.74
C GLY A 167 -20.61 12.36 23.41
N SER A 168 -20.84 12.01 22.14
CA SER A 168 -21.23 10.68 21.71
C SER A 168 -20.10 9.97 20.96
N ILE A 169 -19.58 8.90 21.54
CA ILE A 169 -18.58 8.05 20.91
C ILE A 169 -19.12 7.34 19.66
N TYR A 170 -20.41 7.00 19.63
CA TYR A 170 -21.05 6.38 18.47
C TYR A 170 -21.09 7.34 17.28
N ALA A 171 -21.35 8.63 17.53
CA ALA A 171 -21.30 9.65 16.49
C ALA A 171 -19.87 9.82 15.94
N LEU A 172 -18.84 9.73 16.81
CA LEU A 172 -17.43 9.75 16.42
C LEU A 172 -17.09 8.53 15.52
N TYR A 173 -17.58 7.35 15.88
CA TYR A 173 -17.38 6.14 15.06
C TYR A 173 -18.04 6.24 13.69
N VAL A 174 -19.26 6.79 13.62
CA VAL A 174 -19.95 7.03 12.34
C VAL A 174 -19.20 8.04 11.50
N ALA A 175 -18.71 9.14 12.08
CA ALA A 175 -17.88 10.11 11.37
C ALA A 175 -16.61 9.47 10.81
N THR A 176 -15.91 8.65 11.60
CA THR A 176 -14.71 7.92 11.19
C THR A 176 -15.02 6.94 10.06
N LEU A 177 -16.07 6.15 10.17
CA LEU A 177 -16.48 5.21 9.13
C LEU A 177 -16.75 5.92 7.79
N LEU A 178 -17.47 7.03 7.82
CA LEU A 178 -17.79 7.82 6.62
C LEU A 178 -16.54 8.44 6.02
N GLN A 179 -15.66 9.04 6.83
CA GLN A 179 -14.42 9.63 6.36
C GLN A 179 -13.50 8.60 5.71
N MET A 180 -13.33 7.44 6.34
CA MET A 180 -12.50 6.37 5.79
C MET A 180 -13.14 5.73 4.54
N THR A 181 -14.46 5.77 4.41
CA THR A 181 -15.13 5.38 3.16
C THR A 181 -14.81 6.35 2.02
N VAL A 182 -14.83 7.66 2.29
CA VAL A 182 -14.40 8.68 1.32
C VAL A 182 -12.95 8.45 0.92
N ALA A 183 -12.05 8.24 1.88
CA ALA A 183 -10.63 7.96 1.64
C ALA A 183 -10.43 6.68 0.81
N ALA A 184 -11.17 5.60 1.10
CA ALA A 184 -11.10 4.33 0.36
C ALA A 184 -11.51 4.47 -1.12
N LEU A 185 -12.47 5.34 -1.41
CA LEU A 185 -12.89 5.66 -2.78
C LEU A 185 -11.90 6.62 -3.48
N TYR A 186 -11.26 7.50 -2.74
CA TYR A 186 -10.29 8.49 -3.24
C TYR A 186 -8.97 7.86 -3.69
N GLU A 187 -8.46 6.91 -2.92
CA GLU A 187 -7.11 6.36 -3.04
C GLU A 187 -6.79 5.73 -4.40
N PRO A 188 -7.68 4.93 -5.04
CA PRO A 188 -7.44 4.39 -6.37
C PRO A 188 -7.31 5.49 -7.43
N SER A 189 -8.17 6.51 -7.40
CA SER A 189 -8.12 7.64 -8.34
C SER A 189 -6.82 8.44 -8.17
N ARG A 190 -6.39 8.66 -6.92
CA ARG A 190 -5.15 9.33 -6.55
C ARG A 190 -3.92 8.60 -7.08
N THR A 191 -3.89 7.28 -6.92
CA THR A 191 -2.75 6.48 -7.38
C THR A 191 -2.71 6.39 -8.91
N ALA A 192 -3.88 6.23 -9.54
CA ALA A 192 -4.00 6.07 -10.98
C ALA A 192 -3.75 7.37 -11.78
N ILE A 193 -3.91 8.56 -11.17
CA ILE A 193 -3.65 9.82 -11.88
C ILE A 193 -2.14 10.10 -12.05
N VAL A 194 -1.27 9.61 -11.17
CA VAL A 194 0.17 9.93 -11.17
C VAL A 194 0.87 9.57 -12.49
N PRO A 195 0.69 8.37 -13.08
CA PRO A 195 1.27 8.05 -14.38
C PRO A 195 0.78 8.96 -15.51
N SER A 196 -0.43 9.49 -15.38
CA SER A 196 -0.99 10.42 -16.38
C SER A 196 -0.46 11.86 -16.20
N LEU A 197 0.01 12.22 -15.01
CA LEU A 197 0.65 13.51 -14.74
C LEU A 197 2.12 13.55 -15.14
N VAL A 198 2.82 12.39 -15.09
CA VAL A 198 4.26 12.27 -15.33
C VAL A 198 4.50 11.15 -16.33
N ILE A 199 4.66 11.50 -17.59
CA ILE A 199 4.76 10.54 -18.71
C ILE A 199 6.17 9.92 -18.80
N GLU A 200 7.19 10.66 -18.39
CA GLU A 200 8.58 10.20 -18.46
C GLU A 200 8.87 9.12 -17.42
N GLU A 201 9.41 7.98 -17.82
CA GLU A 201 9.60 6.81 -16.96
C GLU A 201 10.46 7.10 -15.71
N ASP A 202 11.58 7.81 -15.88
CA ASP A 202 12.45 8.23 -14.77
C ASP A 202 11.74 9.25 -13.85
N GLY A 203 10.94 10.14 -14.45
CA GLY A 203 10.11 11.10 -13.71
C GLY A 203 9.01 10.40 -12.92
N LEU A 204 8.37 9.38 -13.49
CA LEU A 204 7.32 8.61 -12.83
C LEU A 204 7.85 7.86 -11.61
N LYS A 205 9.00 7.18 -11.71
CA LYS A 205 9.65 6.52 -10.56
C LYS A 205 9.87 7.51 -9.41
N LYS A 206 10.37 8.71 -9.72
CA LYS A 206 10.60 9.77 -8.73
C LYS A 206 9.30 10.32 -8.16
N ALA A 207 8.27 10.51 -8.97
CA ALA A 207 6.95 10.96 -8.52
C ALA A 207 6.32 9.96 -7.53
N MET A 208 6.39 8.66 -7.83
CA MET A 208 5.91 7.60 -6.93
C MET A 208 6.71 7.55 -5.63
N THR A 209 8.04 7.72 -5.69
CA THR A 209 8.89 7.80 -4.50
C THR A 209 8.54 8.99 -3.62
N ILE A 210 8.37 10.20 -4.21
CA ILE A 210 7.95 11.41 -3.47
C ILE A 210 6.59 11.18 -2.81
N SER A 211 5.63 10.60 -3.53
CA SER A 211 4.29 10.35 -2.98
C SER A 211 4.32 9.35 -1.82
N GLY A 212 5.16 8.32 -1.89
CA GLY A 212 5.33 7.35 -0.80
C GLY A 212 6.01 7.97 0.44
N LEU A 213 7.06 8.78 0.24
CA LEU A 213 7.73 9.47 1.34
C LEU A 213 6.85 10.57 1.95
N ALA A 214 6.02 11.23 1.15
CA ALA A 214 5.11 12.26 1.60
C ALA A 214 4.14 11.74 2.68
N TRP A 215 3.67 10.51 2.56
CA TRP A 215 2.82 9.88 3.58
C TRP A 215 3.50 9.83 4.94
N SER A 216 4.75 9.34 5.02
CA SER A 216 5.51 9.25 6.28
C SER A 216 5.81 10.62 6.88
N VAL A 217 6.14 11.60 6.03
CA VAL A 217 6.39 12.99 6.45
C VAL A 217 5.11 13.62 7.01
N MET A 218 3.98 13.42 6.34
CA MET A 218 2.71 13.98 6.80
C MET A 218 2.19 13.25 8.04
N GLN A 219 2.47 11.97 8.21
CA GLN A 219 2.22 11.29 9.47
C GLN A 219 2.98 11.95 10.62
N ALA A 220 4.27 12.23 10.45
CA ALA A 220 5.08 12.86 11.48
C ALA A 220 4.63 14.30 11.77
N VAL A 221 4.44 15.11 10.73
CA VAL A 221 4.08 16.53 10.86
C VAL A 221 2.63 16.69 11.32
N GLY A 222 1.69 16.01 10.66
CA GLY A 222 0.26 16.11 10.96
C GLY A 222 -0.07 15.62 12.36
N SER A 223 0.52 14.51 12.82
CA SER A 223 0.31 14.00 14.17
C SER A 223 0.89 14.92 15.24
N SER A 224 2.09 15.46 15.02
CA SER A 224 2.70 16.44 15.94
C SER A 224 1.84 17.70 16.05
N MET A 225 1.42 18.26 14.92
CA MET A 225 0.53 19.42 14.88
C MET A 225 -0.82 19.10 15.52
N GLY A 226 -1.38 17.92 15.27
CA GLY A 226 -2.62 17.46 15.88
C GLY A 226 -2.52 17.39 17.39
N GLY A 227 -1.45 16.82 17.94
CA GLY A 227 -1.21 16.77 19.37
C GLY A 227 -1.06 18.15 20.02
N LEU A 228 -0.29 19.04 19.40
CA LEU A 228 -0.09 20.42 19.87
C LEU A 228 -1.37 21.24 19.81
N LEU A 229 -2.07 21.21 18.68
CA LEU A 229 -3.31 21.99 18.51
C LEU A 229 -4.43 21.47 19.41
N THR A 230 -4.55 20.16 19.58
CA THR A 230 -5.50 19.55 20.51
C THR A 230 -5.26 20.05 21.94
N GLN A 231 -4.00 20.14 22.37
CA GLN A 231 -3.62 20.60 23.70
C GLN A 231 -3.81 22.11 23.90
N TRP A 232 -3.46 22.95 22.91
CA TRP A 232 -3.42 24.40 23.08
C TRP A 232 -4.71 25.10 22.68
N VAL A 233 -5.36 24.61 21.64
CA VAL A 233 -6.54 25.28 21.03
C VAL A 233 -7.81 24.44 21.17
N GLY A 234 -7.67 23.15 21.38
CA GLY A 234 -8.78 22.22 21.58
C GLY A 234 -9.04 21.27 20.40
N ILE A 235 -9.72 20.18 20.70
CA ILE A 235 -10.04 19.08 19.79
C ILE A 235 -10.82 19.57 18.56
N GLN A 236 -11.81 20.43 18.76
CA GLN A 236 -12.68 20.93 17.68
C GLN A 236 -11.90 21.68 16.60
N THR A 237 -10.82 22.37 17.00
CA THR A 237 -9.97 23.13 16.08
C THR A 237 -9.28 22.21 15.10
N CYS A 238 -8.81 21.03 15.53
CA CYS A 238 -8.23 20.03 14.65
C CYS A 238 -9.21 19.55 13.58
N PHE A 239 -10.46 19.27 13.98
CA PHE A 239 -11.51 18.85 13.05
C PHE A 239 -11.88 19.98 12.05
N ALA A 240 -11.90 21.23 12.51
CA ALA A 240 -12.13 22.38 11.62
C ALA A 240 -10.97 22.58 10.61
N PHE A 241 -9.73 22.41 11.06
CA PHE A 241 -8.56 22.45 10.17
C PHE A 241 -8.59 21.33 9.14
N ASP A 242 -9.03 20.13 9.51
CA ASP A 242 -9.17 19.01 8.56
C ASP A 242 -10.23 19.32 7.49
N SER A 243 -11.41 19.85 7.89
CA SER A 243 -12.41 20.30 6.92
C SER A 243 -11.83 21.34 5.97
N LEU A 244 -11.05 22.31 6.49
CA LEU A 244 -10.38 23.30 5.67
C LEU A 244 -9.32 22.68 4.76
N SER A 245 -8.57 21.70 5.24
CA SER A 245 -7.56 20.98 4.45
C SER A 245 -8.16 20.30 3.22
N TYR A 246 -9.31 19.65 3.36
CA TYR A 246 -10.06 19.08 2.24
C TYR A 246 -10.52 20.14 1.24
N LEU A 247 -11.02 21.30 1.69
CA LEU A 247 -11.42 22.38 0.78
C LEU A 247 -10.22 22.97 0.02
N VAL A 248 -9.08 23.14 0.69
CA VAL A 248 -7.84 23.61 0.05
C VAL A 248 -7.30 22.55 -0.92
N SER A 249 -7.39 21.28 -0.57
CA SER A 249 -7.07 20.16 -1.46
C SER A 249 -7.94 20.19 -2.72
N ALA A 250 -9.26 20.30 -2.57
CA ALA A 250 -10.19 20.43 -3.69
C ALA A 250 -9.81 21.58 -4.63
N LEU A 251 -9.41 22.74 -4.07
CA LEU A 251 -8.92 23.87 -4.86
C LEU A 251 -7.63 23.54 -5.62
N PHE A 252 -6.70 22.79 -5.04
CA PHE A 252 -5.49 22.38 -5.73
C PHE A 252 -5.79 21.38 -6.84
N ILE A 253 -6.66 20.39 -6.59
CA ILE A 253 -7.12 19.45 -7.62
C ILE A 253 -7.84 20.19 -8.76
N TRP A 254 -8.66 21.17 -8.42
CA TRP A 254 -9.32 21.99 -9.45
C TRP A 254 -8.33 22.77 -10.35
N LYS A 255 -7.15 23.17 -9.84
CA LYS A 255 -6.08 23.83 -10.62
C LYS A 255 -5.32 22.88 -11.56
N ILE A 256 -5.43 21.58 -11.40
CA ILE A 256 -4.85 20.59 -12.34
C ILE A 256 -5.57 20.74 -13.69
N ARG A 257 -4.79 20.90 -14.75
CA ARG A 257 -5.34 21.06 -16.10
C ARG A 257 -5.32 19.73 -16.84
N GLY A 258 -6.37 19.45 -17.60
CA GLY A 258 -6.53 18.22 -18.40
C GLY A 258 -7.70 17.37 -17.94
N ARG A 259 -8.07 16.40 -18.76
CA ARG A 259 -8.96 15.29 -18.43
C ARG A 259 -8.12 14.04 -18.28
N TYR A 260 -8.40 13.23 -17.27
CA TYR A 260 -7.63 12.05 -16.91
C TYR A 260 -8.54 10.81 -16.90
N ILE A 261 -9.16 10.57 -18.07
CA ILE A 261 -9.99 9.39 -18.31
C ILE A 261 -9.05 8.25 -18.73
N PRO A 262 -9.24 7.02 -18.26
CA PRO A 262 -8.52 5.86 -18.77
C PRO A 262 -8.74 5.77 -20.30
N VAL A 263 -7.65 5.63 -21.05
CA VAL A 263 -7.71 5.30 -22.47
C VAL A 263 -7.92 3.80 -22.53
N GLU A 264 -9.03 3.37 -23.14
CA GLU A 264 -9.15 1.97 -23.54
C GLU A 264 -7.93 1.64 -24.43
N PRO A 265 -7.24 0.52 -24.20
CA PRO A 265 -6.19 0.10 -25.11
C PRO A 265 -6.86 -0.04 -26.48
N ASP A 266 -6.52 0.87 -27.40
CA ASP A 266 -6.95 0.76 -28.79
C ASP A 266 -6.70 -0.68 -29.22
N GLU A 267 -7.73 -1.36 -29.69
CA GLU A 267 -7.57 -2.62 -30.41
C GLU A 267 -6.48 -2.35 -31.46
N GLU A 268 -5.36 -3.07 -31.39
CA GLU A 268 -4.31 -2.99 -32.41
C GLU A 268 -5.02 -3.00 -33.78
N PRO A 269 -4.79 -1.99 -34.62
CA PRO A 269 -5.43 -1.98 -35.92
C PRO A 269 -5.00 -3.26 -36.63
N GLN A 270 -5.92 -4.21 -36.75
CA GLN A 270 -5.68 -5.41 -37.53
C GLN A 270 -5.35 -4.91 -38.94
N ILE A 271 -4.07 -5.00 -39.29
CA ILE A 271 -3.61 -4.77 -40.66
C ILE A 271 -4.26 -5.85 -41.50
N ARG A 272 -5.50 -5.57 -41.98
CA ARG A 272 -6.13 -6.36 -43.00
C ARG A 272 -5.31 -6.20 -44.28
N HIS A 273 -4.49 -7.19 -44.56
CA HIS A 273 -4.02 -7.39 -45.94
C HIS A 273 -5.26 -7.42 -46.83
N LYS A 274 -5.46 -6.35 -47.64
CA LYS A 274 -6.37 -6.36 -48.74
C LYS A 274 -5.84 -7.37 -49.78
N THR A 275 -6.33 -8.58 -49.76
CA THR A 275 -6.40 -9.40 -50.95
C THR A 275 -7.56 -8.89 -51.78
N ASN A 276 -7.22 -8.28 -52.93
CA ASN A 276 -8.22 -8.00 -53.98
C ASN A 276 -8.76 -9.33 -54.47
N ASP A 277 -9.98 -9.65 -54.21
CA ASP A 277 -10.80 -10.41 -55.12
C ASP A 277 -12.27 -10.07 -54.85
N SER A 278 -12.92 -9.86 -55.98
CA SER A 278 -14.27 -9.42 -56.33
C SER A 278 -15.42 -10.02 -55.52
N GLU A 279 -16.42 -9.12 -55.33
CA GLU A 279 -17.87 -9.38 -55.21
C GLU A 279 -18.37 -10.19 -54.02
N GLU A 280 -18.91 -9.49 -53.03
CA GLU A 280 -20.31 -9.57 -52.64
C GLU A 280 -20.61 -8.64 -51.45
N ASN A 281 -21.58 -7.74 -51.63
CA ASN A 281 -22.08 -6.83 -50.59
C ASN A 281 -22.75 -7.61 -49.45
N THR A 282 -22.01 -7.88 -48.36
CA THR A 282 -22.62 -8.21 -47.09
C THR A 282 -22.28 -7.12 -46.10
N LYS A 283 -23.19 -6.19 -45.90
CA LYS A 283 -23.18 -5.27 -44.75
C LYS A 283 -23.28 -6.10 -43.50
N ILE A 284 -22.15 -6.38 -42.88
CA ILE A 284 -22.15 -6.87 -41.51
C ILE A 284 -22.44 -5.65 -40.63
N TYR A 285 -23.68 -5.55 -40.18
CA TYR A 285 -24.04 -4.74 -39.03
C TYR A 285 -23.34 -5.39 -37.86
N ILE A 286 -22.28 -4.73 -37.35
CA ILE A 286 -21.78 -5.00 -36.01
C ILE A 286 -22.86 -4.46 -35.09
N ASP A 287 -23.62 -5.38 -34.53
CA ASP A 287 -24.59 -5.10 -33.48
C ASP A 287 -23.77 -4.71 -32.23
N ALA A 288 -23.60 -3.41 -32.04
CA ALA A 288 -22.99 -2.80 -30.86
C ALA A 288 -24.03 -2.77 -29.72
N SER A 289 -24.70 -3.88 -29.48
CA SER A 289 -25.67 -4.05 -28.40
C SER A 289 -25.36 -5.32 -27.59
N ASN A 290 -24.17 -5.38 -27.03
CA ASN A 290 -23.92 -6.09 -25.77
C ASN A 290 -23.13 -5.15 -24.87
N ASP A 291 -23.79 -4.06 -24.49
CA ASP A 291 -23.55 -3.38 -23.21
C ASP A 291 -23.88 -4.38 -22.10
N ASP A 292 -23.00 -5.36 -21.91
CA ASP A 292 -22.83 -5.94 -20.60
C ASP A 292 -22.15 -4.85 -19.76
N GLU A 293 -23.00 -3.91 -19.29
CA GLU A 293 -22.72 -3.14 -18.11
C GLU A 293 -21.96 -4.08 -17.16
N SER A 294 -20.69 -3.79 -16.94
CA SER A 294 -19.91 -4.38 -15.87
C SER A 294 -20.60 -4.01 -14.56
N LYS A 295 -21.70 -4.71 -14.29
CA LYS A 295 -22.49 -4.55 -13.07
C LYS A 295 -21.50 -4.73 -11.93
N LEU A 296 -21.28 -3.66 -11.19
CA LEU A 296 -20.69 -3.64 -9.87
C LEU A 296 -21.40 -4.70 -9.03
N SER A 297 -21.00 -5.96 -9.16
CA SER A 297 -21.58 -7.04 -8.40
C SER A 297 -20.59 -7.46 -7.34
N PHE A 298 -21.04 -7.46 -6.10
CA PHE A 298 -20.32 -8.09 -4.98
C PHE A 298 -19.91 -9.54 -5.29
N ALA A 299 -20.67 -10.21 -6.19
CA ALA A 299 -20.35 -11.52 -6.71
C ALA A 299 -19.03 -11.54 -7.51
N ASN A 300 -18.75 -10.50 -8.28
CA ASN A 300 -17.50 -10.41 -9.05
C ASN A 300 -16.29 -10.20 -8.15
N PHE A 301 -16.42 -9.40 -7.08
CA PHE A 301 -15.35 -9.23 -6.08
C PHE A 301 -15.05 -10.56 -5.36
N SER A 302 -16.09 -11.28 -4.93
CA SER A 302 -15.91 -12.59 -4.27
C SER A 302 -15.24 -13.60 -5.20
N SER A 303 -15.58 -13.64 -6.48
CA SER A 303 -14.93 -14.53 -7.46
C SER A 303 -13.47 -14.15 -7.71
N MET A 304 -13.16 -12.87 -7.87
CA MET A 304 -11.78 -12.38 -8.07
C MET A 304 -10.88 -12.69 -6.87
N THR A 305 -11.39 -12.51 -5.65
CA THR A 305 -10.66 -12.86 -4.42
C THR A 305 -10.43 -14.37 -4.34
N LYS A 306 -11.45 -15.18 -4.67
CA LYS A 306 -11.34 -16.65 -4.70
C LYS A 306 -10.28 -17.10 -5.71
N ASP A 307 -10.30 -16.54 -6.92
CA ASP A 307 -9.31 -16.85 -7.95
C ASP A 307 -7.88 -16.49 -7.50
N GLY A 308 -7.71 -15.34 -6.83
CA GLY A 308 -6.44 -14.94 -6.24
C GLY A 308 -5.93 -15.93 -5.20
N VAL A 309 -6.81 -16.39 -4.30
CA VAL A 309 -6.48 -17.40 -3.28
C VAL A 309 -6.14 -18.76 -3.91
N VAL A 310 -6.91 -19.21 -4.92
CA VAL A 310 -6.64 -20.44 -5.64
C VAL A 310 -5.28 -20.38 -6.36
N TYR A 311 -5.01 -19.25 -7.03
CA TYR A 311 -3.71 -19.03 -7.67
C TYR A 311 -2.56 -19.06 -6.67
N LEU A 312 -2.66 -18.36 -5.55
CA LEU A 312 -1.64 -18.36 -4.50
C LEU A 312 -1.36 -19.75 -3.93
N ARG A 313 -2.41 -20.56 -3.73
CA ARG A 313 -2.26 -21.95 -3.25
C ARG A 313 -1.52 -22.84 -4.25
N SER A 314 -1.62 -22.55 -5.54
CA SER A 314 -0.93 -23.31 -6.58
C SER A 314 0.55 -22.93 -6.74
N GLN A 315 0.97 -21.78 -6.15
CA GLN A 315 2.33 -21.27 -6.31
C GLN A 315 3.23 -21.70 -5.15
N PRO A 316 4.48 -22.12 -5.42
CA PRO A 316 5.43 -22.51 -4.37
C PRO A 316 5.82 -21.33 -3.44
N TRP A 317 5.71 -20.12 -3.93
CA TRP A 317 5.97 -18.87 -3.19
C TRP A 317 4.71 -18.27 -2.54
N GLY A 318 3.55 -18.91 -2.69
CA GLY A 318 2.27 -18.39 -2.21
C GLY A 318 2.25 -18.07 -0.70
N ALA A 319 3.11 -18.70 0.09
CA ALA A 319 3.27 -18.38 1.51
C ALA A 319 3.76 -16.93 1.77
N PHE A 320 4.40 -16.26 0.80
CA PHE A 320 4.92 -14.90 1.00
C PHE A 320 3.84 -13.85 1.29
N ILE A 321 2.59 -14.15 0.96
CA ILE A 321 1.45 -13.32 1.34
C ILE A 321 1.32 -13.15 2.87
N PHE A 322 1.82 -14.11 3.65
CA PHE A 322 1.81 -14.03 5.10
C PHE A 322 2.92 -13.15 5.70
N LEU A 323 3.88 -12.66 4.91
CA LEU A 323 4.90 -11.72 5.40
C LEU A 323 4.24 -10.42 5.92
N LYS A 324 3.40 -9.82 5.08
CA LYS A 324 2.70 -8.60 5.44
C LYS A 324 1.65 -8.84 6.53
N PHE A 325 0.95 -9.98 6.46
CA PHE A 325 0.01 -10.40 7.51
C PHE A 325 0.69 -10.45 8.89
N CYS A 326 1.87 -11.08 9.00
CA CYS A 326 2.62 -11.15 10.25
C CYS A 326 3.09 -9.76 10.71
N ALA A 327 3.56 -8.91 9.79
CA ALA A 327 3.95 -7.55 10.12
C ALA A 327 2.77 -6.72 10.64
N ALA A 328 1.61 -6.83 10.00
CA ALA A 328 0.37 -6.19 10.41
C ALA A 328 -0.13 -6.69 11.77
N LEU A 329 0.03 -7.98 12.06
CA LEU A 329 -0.29 -8.56 13.37
C LEU A 329 0.56 -7.97 14.50
N ILE A 330 1.85 -7.74 14.24
CA ILE A 330 2.76 -7.14 15.22
C ILE A 330 2.47 -5.64 15.37
N TYR A 331 2.12 -4.98 14.28
CA TYR A 331 1.93 -3.53 14.25
C TYR A 331 0.54 -3.09 14.76
N GLY A 332 -0.52 -3.86 14.59
CA GLY A 332 -1.91 -3.43 14.78
C GLY A 332 -2.26 -2.96 16.20
N ALA A 333 -1.64 -3.53 17.25
CA ALA A 333 -1.81 -3.04 18.63
C ALA A 333 -1.12 -1.68 18.90
N SER A 334 -0.38 -1.13 17.92
CA SER A 334 0.48 0.03 18.09
C SER A 334 -0.27 1.29 18.50
N ASP A 335 -1.43 1.53 17.89
CA ASP A 335 -2.20 2.73 18.16
C ASP A 335 -2.70 2.75 19.61
N ILE A 336 -3.16 1.59 20.10
CA ILE A 336 -3.60 1.41 21.48
C ILE A 336 -2.42 1.59 22.45
N LEU A 337 -1.26 0.99 22.11
CA LEU A 337 -0.04 1.14 22.90
C LEU A 337 0.45 2.59 22.93
N ASN A 338 0.44 3.29 21.80
CA ASN A 338 0.85 4.69 21.73
C ASN A 338 -0.02 5.59 22.62
N VAL A 339 -1.34 5.37 22.62
CA VAL A 339 -2.26 6.06 23.53
C VAL A 339 -1.93 5.71 24.98
N SER A 340 -1.78 4.41 25.31
CA SER A 340 -1.48 3.97 26.67
C SER A 340 -0.16 4.56 27.20
N PHE A 341 0.89 4.62 26.38
CA PHE A 341 2.16 5.24 26.77
C PHE A 341 2.08 6.78 26.87
N SER A 342 1.18 7.42 26.13
CA SER A 342 0.98 8.86 26.24
C SER A 342 0.27 9.27 27.54
N GLU A 343 -0.56 8.41 28.09
CA GLU A 343 -1.30 8.65 29.34
C GLU A 343 -0.50 8.28 30.59
N GLN A 344 0.34 7.24 30.52
CA GLN A 344 1.21 6.88 31.63
C GLN A 344 2.12 8.07 31.95
N GLY A 345 2.10 8.54 33.20
CA GLY A 345 2.95 9.62 33.71
C GLY A 345 4.43 9.21 33.65
N VAL A 346 4.96 9.15 32.42
CA VAL A 346 6.31 8.70 32.14
C VAL A 346 7.29 9.73 32.71
N LYS A 347 8.23 9.26 33.52
CA LYS A 347 9.28 10.09 34.14
C LYS A 347 10.01 10.86 33.05
N ASN A 348 10.17 12.18 33.24
CA ASN A 348 10.94 13.09 32.38
C ASN A 348 10.36 13.33 30.96
N ALA A 349 9.06 13.40 30.80
CA ALA A 349 8.47 13.96 29.59
C ALA A 349 8.66 15.47 29.60
N LEU A 350 9.80 15.98 29.10
CA LEU A 350 10.12 17.36 28.69
C LEU A 350 9.06 18.43 29.11
N ASP A 351 8.70 18.55 30.37
CA ASP A 351 7.64 19.41 30.93
C ASP A 351 6.32 19.44 30.12
N MET A 352 5.98 18.35 29.43
CA MET A 352 4.77 18.23 28.64
C MET A 352 3.57 17.87 29.52
N GLU A 353 2.68 18.81 29.73
CA GLU A 353 1.56 18.66 30.65
C GLU A 353 0.41 17.79 30.09
N GLY A 354 0.29 17.62 28.74
CA GLY A 354 -0.86 16.98 28.11
C GLY A 354 -0.60 15.61 27.49
N SER A 355 -1.54 14.66 27.68
CA SER A 355 -1.52 13.34 27.01
C SER A 355 -1.57 13.47 25.47
N SER A 356 -2.37 14.38 24.94
CA SER A 356 -2.49 14.63 23.49
C SER A 356 -1.19 15.11 22.85
N GLN A 357 -0.42 15.97 23.55
CA GLN A 357 0.87 16.42 23.06
C GLN A 357 1.88 15.26 23.01
N ARG A 358 1.96 14.46 24.07
CA ARG A 358 2.80 13.26 24.11
C ARG A 358 2.43 12.27 23.02
N LEU A 359 1.10 12.06 22.81
CA LEU A 359 0.58 11.20 21.75
C LEU A 359 1.04 11.68 20.37
N GLY A 360 0.89 12.96 20.06
CA GLY A 360 1.34 13.55 18.80
C GLY A 360 2.84 13.33 18.56
N ILE A 361 3.67 13.44 19.58
CA ILE A 361 5.12 13.20 19.48
C ILE A 361 5.43 11.71 19.26
N ILE A 362 4.75 10.80 19.97
CA ILE A 362 4.91 9.35 19.72
C ILE A 362 4.62 9.04 18.25
N PHE A 363 3.50 9.55 17.70
CA PHE A 363 3.15 9.35 16.29
C PHE A 363 4.11 10.06 15.32
N ALA A 364 4.71 11.19 15.72
CA ALA A 364 5.80 11.80 14.94
C ALA A 364 6.99 10.85 14.80
N PHE A 365 7.36 10.18 15.87
CA PHE A 365 8.44 9.18 15.84
C PHE A 365 8.04 7.91 15.06
N VAL A 366 6.76 7.55 15.00
CA VAL A 366 6.25 6.54 14.05
C VAL A 366 6.53 6.99 12.60
N GLY A 367 6.14 8.20 12.22
CA GLY A 367 6.38 8.75 10.89
C GLY A 367 7.86 8.85 10.52
N ILE A 368 8.70 9.29 11.47
CA ILE A 368 10.18 9.32 11.32
C ILE A 368 10.71 7.91 11.05
N GLY A 369 10.26 6.92 11.81
CA GLY A 369 10.66 5.52 11.61
C GLY A 369 10.26 5.01 10.22
N CYS A 370 9.00 5.24 9.82
CA CYS A 370 8.49 4.86 8.50
C CYS A 370 9.24 5.53 7.35
N PHE A 371 9.74 6.76 7.54
CA PHE A 371 10.55 7.48 6.57
C PHE A 371 11.98 6.95 6.48
N ILE A 372 12.64 6.77 7.63
CA ILE A 372 14.05 6.40 7.70
C ILE A 372 14.26 4.91 7.34
N GLY A 373 13.34 4.03 7.71
CA GLY A 373 13.47 2.59 7.52
C GLY A 373 13.81 2.19 6.08
N PRO A 374 12.98 2.53 5.09
CA PRO A 374 13.26 2.20 3.70
C PRO A 374 14.57 2.81 3.15
N ILE A 375 14.90 4.04 3.57
CA ILE A 375 16.14 4.73 3.15
C ILE A 375 17.37 3.97 3.67
N LEU A 376 17.36 3.53 4.92
CA LEU A 376 18.45 2.75 5.49
C LEU A 376 18.54 1.33 4.89
N ALA A 377 17.42 0.76 4.47
CA ALA A 377 17.39 -0.57 3.88
C ALA A 377 17.83 -0.59 2.40
N GLU A 378 17.68 0.52 1.67
CA GLU A 378 17.96 0.61 0.22
C GLU A 378 19.37 0.16 -0.19
N PRO A 379 20.48 0.56 0.49
CA PRO A 379 21.84 0.18 0.07
C PRO A 379 22.11 -1.32 0.14
N TRP A 380 21.38 -2.05 0.97
CA TRP A 380 21.57 -3.49 1.20
C TRP A 380 20.52 -4.36 0.52
N SER A 381 19.45 -3.75 0.04
CA SER A 381 18.38 -4.41 -0.67
C SER A 381 18.52 -4.19 -2.19
N HIS A 382 19.16 -5.15 -2.86
CA HIS A 382 19.13 -5.16 -4.32
C HIS A 382 17.73 -5.54 -4.78
N MET A 383 16.98 -4.56 -5.28
CA MET A 383 15.58 -4.74 -5.67
C MET A 383 15.41 -5.80 -6.78
N ASP A 384 16.46 -6.11 -7.53
CA ASP A 384 16.44 -7.14 -8.57
C ASP A 384 16.58 -8.57 -8.05
N ASN A 385 17.02 -8.75 -6.82
CA ASN A 385 17.28 -10.06 -6.23
C ASN A 385 16.26 -10.43 -5.15
N VAL A 386 15.46 -11.47 -5.42
CA VAL A 386 14.45 -12.00 -4.49
C VAL A 386 15.06 -12.35 -3.12
N SER A 387 16.21 -13.03 -3.11
CA SER A 387 16.89 -13.38 -1.84
C SER A 387 17.38 -12.18 -1.03
N SER A 388 17.61 -11.04 -1.69
CA SER A 388 17.94 -9.79 -1.01
C SER A 388 16.71 -9.22 -0.32
N LEU A 389 15.54 -9.22 -1.00
CA LEU A 389 14.28 -8.78 -0.43
C LEU A 389 13.84 -9.67 0.75
N GLU A 390 13.99 -11.00 0.63
CA GLU A 390 13.74 -11.95 1.72
C GLU A 390 14.57 -11.63 2.96
N ARG A 391 15.89 -11.38 2.79
CA ARG A 391 16.79 -10.99 3.89
C ARG A 391 16.39 -9.66 4.53
N SER A 392 16.01 -8.69 3.71
CA SER A 392 15.55 -7.39 4.21
C SER A 392 14.28 -7.52 5.04
N CYS A 393 13.33 -8.37 4.65
CA CYS A 393 12.14 -8.68 5.46
C CYS A 393 12.53 -9.32 6.81
N LEU A 394 13.50 -10.25 6.84
CA LEU A 394 13.96 -10.86 8.09
C LEU A 394 14.62 -9.83 9.03
N ILE A 395 15.51 -9.01 8.50
CA ILE A 395 16.15 -7.92 9.27
C ILE A 395 15.08 -6.97 9.82
N SER A 396 14.04 -6.71 9.07
CA SER A 396 12.93 -5.86 9.50
C SER A 396 12.13 -6.44 10.65
N PHE A 397 11.83 -7.74 10.66
CA PHE A 397 11.22 -8.40 11.82
C PHE A 397 12.09 -8.34 13.06
N PHE A 398 13.42 -8.41 12.92
CA PHE A 398 14.34 -8.18 14.03
C PHE A 398 14.20 -6.76 14.60
N PHE A 399 14.15 -5.73 13.75
CA PHE A 399 13.96 -4.35 14.23
C PHE A 399 12.56 -4.14 14.84
N MET A 400 11.53 -4.78 14.32
CA MET A 400 10.20 -4.75 14.95
C MET A 400 10.23 -5.38 16.35
N ALA A 401 10.88 -6.53 16.51
CA ALA A 401 11.04 -7.20 17.80
C ALA A 401 11.83 -6.32 18.78
N LEU A 402 12.95 -5.74 18.31
CA LEU A 402 13.79 -4.87 19.12
C LEU A 402 13.05 -3.61 19.59
N GLY A 403 12.28 -2.98 18.70
CA GLY A 403 11.46 -1.82 19.03
C GLY A 403 10.36 -2.15 20.03
N CYS A 404 9.60 -3.24 19.83
CA CYS A 404 8.59 -3.69 20.80
C CYS A 404 9.21 -4.05 22.16
N TYR A 405 10.37 -4.72 22.17
CA TYR A 405 11.11 -5.03 23.39
C TYR A 405 11.56 -3.76 24.11
N GLY A 406 12.13 -2.78 23.38
CA GLY A 406 12.52 -1.50 23.96
C GLY A 406 11.33 -0.77 24.60
N MET A 407 10.17 -0.73 23.96
CA MET A 407 8.94 -0.15 24.53
C MET A 407 8.51 -0.86 25.83
N SER A 408 8.81 -2.14 25.99
CA SER A 408 8.48 -2.90 27.20
C SER A 408 9.43 -2.67 28.39
N GLN A 409 10.65 -2.22 28.13
CA GLN A 409 11.71 -2.12 29.15
C GLN A 409 11.96 -0.68 29.64
N PHE A 410 11.62 0.31 28.80
CA PHE A 410 11.94 1.69 29.13
C PHE A 410 10.76 2.44 29.75
N ASP A 411 11.04 3.15 30.86
CA ASP A 411 10.07 4.03 31.55
C ASP A 411 10.24 5.51 31.16
N HIS A 412 11.26 5.85 30.37
CA HIS A 412 11.53 7.21 29.92
C HIS A 412 10.89 7.48 28.55
N PHE A 413 10.19 8.58 28.43
CA PHE A 413 9.43 8.97 27.25
C PHE A 413 10.25 8.96 25.95
N ILE A 414 11.46 9.52 25.99
CA ILE A 414 12.30 9.60 24.80
C ILE A 414 12.73 8.21 24.29
N TRP A 415 13.00 7.25 25.19
CA TRP A 415 13.36 5.90 24.79
C TRP A 415 12.17 5.12 24.24
N ILE A 416 10.93 5.39 24.74
CA ILE A 416 9.70 4.86 24.16
C ILE A 416 9.53 5.39 22.74
N CYS A 417 9.75 6.70 22.53
CA CYS A 417 9.70 7.32 21.19
C CYS A 417 10.73 6.70 20.22
N ILE A 418 11.99 6.54 20.66
CA ILE A 418 13.03 5.91 19.85
C ILE A 418 12.67 4.46 19.55
N SER A 419 12.22 3.69 20.52
CA SER A 419 11.79 2.30 20.35
C SER A 419 10.63 2.18 19.37
N THR A 420 9.65 3.09 19.45
CA THR A 420 8.54 3.21 18.50
C THR A 420 9.05 3.48 17.08
N SER A 421 10.04 4.38 16.92
CA SER A 421 10.64 4.66 15.62
C SER A 421 11.36 3.44 15.02
N VAL A 422 12.11 2.70 15.85
CA VAL A 422 12.81 1.47 15.45
C VAL A 422 11.81 0.40 14.98
N ARG A 423 10.72 0.20 15.72
CA ARG A 423 9.63 -0.72 15.34
C ARG A 423 8.99 -0.31 14.01
N SER A 424 8.67 0.97 13.85
CA SER A 424 8.00 1.50 12.66
C SER A 424 8.90 1.46 11.43
N ALA A 425 10.21 1.66 11.60
CA ALA A 425 11.19 1.47 10.53
C ALA A 425 11.19 0.03 10.00
N GLY A 426 11.16 -0.97 10.89
CA GLY A 426 11.02 -2.37 10.49
C GLY A 426 9.69 -2.63 9.77
N SER A 427 8.58 -2.14 10.30
CA SER A 427 7.25 -2.33 9.71
C SER A 427 7.16 -1.78 8.29
N SER A 428 7.63 -0.56 8.05
CA SER A 428 7.58 0.07 6.72
C SER A 428 8.41 -0.67 5.68
N VAL A 429 9.56 -1.22 6.06
CA VAL A 429 10.41 -2.02 5.16
C VAL A 429 9.72 -3.34 4.78
N VAL A 430 9.14 -4.08 5.76
CA VAL A 430 8.37 -5.30 5.44
C VAL A 430 7.21 -4.97 4.51
N TRP A 431 6.48 -3.88 4.78
CA TRP A 431 5.34 -3.47 3.97
C TRP A 431 5.69 -3.26 2.49
N ILE A 432 6.77 -2.54 2.23
CA ILE A 432 7.24 -2.25 0.87
C ILE A 432 7.80 -3.52 0.22
N TYR A 433 8.69 -4.25 0.90
CA TYR A 433 9.43 -5.34 0.27
C TYR A 433 8.61 -6.61 0.11
N SER A 434 7.65 -6.89 0.99
CA SER A 434 6.68 -7.96 0.78
C SER A 434 5.80 -7.69 -0.44
N SER A 435 5.37 -6.43 -0.66
CA SER A 435 4.63 -6.04 -1.86
C SER A 435 5.47 -6.21 -3.12
N LEU A 436 6.75 -5.80 -3.10
CA LEU A 436 7.68 -5.99 -4.21
C LEU A 436 7.93 -7.48 -4.51
N LEU A 437 8.06 -8.32 -3.49
CA LEU A 437 8.19 -9.77 -3.66
C LEU A 437 6.97 -10.35 -4.40
N LEU A 438 5.76 -10.02 -3.96
CA LEU A 438 4.54 -10.48 -4.60
C LEU A 438 4.41 -9.96 -6.04
N GLN A 439 4.77 -8.70 -6.30
CA GLN A 439 4.74 -8.12 -7.64
C GLN A 439 5.72 -8.80 -8.59
N LYS A 440 6.91 -9.18 -8.11
CA LYS A 440 7.92 -9.87 -8.91
C LYS A 440 7.57 -11.31 -9.23
N LEU A 441 6.91 -11.99 -8.29
CA LEU A 441 6.63 -13.41 -8.39
C LEU A 441 5.28 -13.71 -9.06
N SER A 442 4.36 -12.74 -9.07
CA SER A 442 3.04 -12.91 -9.67
C SER A 442 3.05 -12.65 -11.16
N SER A 443 2.25 -13.43 -11.91
CA SER A 443 1.97 -13.12 -13.31
C SER A 443 1.20 -11.81 -13.44
N THR A 444 1.44 -11.06 -14.52
CA THR A 444 0.77 -9.76 -14.78
C THR A 444 -0.75 -9.86 -14.78
N SER A 445 -1.30 -10.98 -15.27
CA SER A 445 -2.75 -11.23 -15.31
C SER A 445 -3.39 -11.49 -13.93
N MET A 446 -2.60 -11.94 -12.95
CA MET A 446 -3.10 -12.26 -11.60
C MET A 446 -2.65 -11.25 -10.54
N LEU A 447 -1.74 -10.33 -10.88
CA LEU A 447 -1.14 -9.39 -9.95
C LEU A 447 -2.18 -8.59 -9.15
N GLY A 448 -3.20 -8.04 -9.81
CA GLY A 448 -4.24 -7.27 -9.12
C GLY A 448 -5.00 -8.09 -8.08
N ARG A 449 -5.33 -9.36 -8.41
CA ARG A 449 -6.02 -10.28 -7.49
C ARG A 449 -5.14 -10.67 -6.29
N VAL A 450 -3.85 -10.93 -6.53
CA VAL A 450 -2.88 -11.23 -5.47
C VAL A 450 -2.70 -10.05 -4.52
N VAL A 451 -2.52 -8.84 -5.06
CA VAL A 451 -2.37 -7.61 -4.27
C VAL A 451 -3.63 -7.31 -3.45
N ALA A 452 -4.82 -7.54 -4.01
CA ALA A 452 -6.08 -7.37 -3.29
C ALA A 452 -6.19 -8.32 -2.09
N VAL A 453 -5.83 -9.60 -2.27
CA VAL A 453 -5.82 -10.61 -1.19
C VAL A 453 -4.77 -10.24 -0.13
N ASP A 454 -3.55 -9.83 -0.54
CA ASP A 454 -2.47 -9.40 0.35
C ASP A 454 -2.91 -8.23 1.24
N TYR A 455 -3.51 -7.21 0.63
CA TYR A 455 -3.98 -6.04 1.35
C TYR A 455 -5.13 -6.37 2.30
N ALA A 456 -6.11 -7.16 1.86
CA ALA A 456 -7.24 -7.57 2.69
C ALA A 456 -6.80 -8.38 3.92
N LEU A 457 -5.86 -9.33 3.73
CA LEU A 457 -5.28 -10.11 4.84
C LEU A 457 -4.50 -9.23 5.82
N ALA A 458 -3.74 -8.25 5.31
CA ALA A 458 -3.00 -7.31 6.15
C ALA A 458 -3.96 -6.47 7.01
N MET A 459 -5.00 -5.87 6.41
CA MET A 459 -6.00 -5.07 7.12
C MET A 459 -6.76 -5.89 8.16
N LEU A 460 -7.13 -7.13 7.82
CA LEU A 460 -7.77 -8.04 8.78
C LEU A 460 -6.86 -8.34 9.96
N SER A 461 -5.60 -8.67 9.69
CA SER A 461 -4.58 -8.97 10.72
C SER A 461 -4.35 -7.79 11.65
N GLU A 462 -4.22 -6.59 11.08
CA GLU A 462 -4.05 -5.34 11.83
C GLU A 462 -5.26 -5.04 12.71
N SER A 463 -6.47 -5.21 12.18
CA SER A 463 -7.72 -5.04 12.92
C SER A 463 -7.85 -6.02 14.10
N VAL A 464 -7.52 -7.29 13.88
CA VAL A 464 -7.51 -8.33 14.94
C VAL A 464 -6.48 -7.99 16.01
N SER A 465 -5.28 -7.56 15.63
CA SER A 465 -4.23 -7.16 16.57
C SER A 465 -4.64 -5.91 17.38
N ALA A 466 -5.25 -4.92 16.75
CA ALA A 466 -5.76 -3.75 17.43
C ALA A 466 -6.81 -4.13 18.48
N LEU A 467 -7.77 -5.00 18.11
CA LEU A 467 -8.79 -5.48 19.06
C LEU A 467 -8.16 -6.24 20.22
N LEU A 468 -7.24 -7.17 19.94
CA LEU A 468 -6.53 -7.91 20.97
C LEU A 468 -5.75 -6.97 21.91
N GLY A 469 -5.09 -5.95 21.38
CA GLY A 469 -4.38 -4.95 22.16
C GLY A 469 -5.26 -4.20 23.16
N GLY A 470 -6.50 -3.88 22.77
CA GLY A 470 -7.50 -3.27 23.66
C GLY A 470 -8.02 -4.23 24.72
N VAL A 471 -8.46 -5.43 24.31
CA VAL A 471 -9.00 -6.46 25.20
C VAL A 471 -7.96 -6.91 26.23
N LEU A 472 -6.71 -7.10 25.84
CA LEU A 472 -5.63 -7.48 26.75
C LEU A 472 -5.39 -6.42 27.83
N GLN A 473 -5.57 -5.13 27.53
CA GLN A 473 -5.40 -4.06 28.49
C GLN A 473 -6.65 -3.88 29.37
N ASP A 474 -7.86 -3.94 28.80
CA ASP A 474 -9.10 -3.72 29.55
C ASP A 474 -9.50 -4.96 30.38
N ASP A 475 -9.60 -6.14 29.76
CA ASP A 475 -10.13 -7.35 30.39
C ASP A 475 -9.04 -8.14 31.14
N ALA A 476 -7.90 -8.37 30.50
CA ALA A 476 -6.77 -9.07 31.12
C ALA A 476 -5.91 -8.17 32.02
N ARG A 477 -6.20 -6.85 32.07
CA ARG A 477 -5.49 -5.84 32.88
C ARG A 477 -3.98 -5.82 32.64
N MET A 478 -3.55 -6.17 31.45
CA MET A 478 -2.14 -6.09 31.08
C MET A 478 -1.68 -4.63 30.93
N THR A 479 -0.49 -4.32 31.40
CA THR A 479 0.12 -3.01 31.16
C THR A 479 0.57 -2.87 29.70
N ALA A 480 0.72 -1.63 29.23
CA ALA A 480 1.24 -1.37 27.87
C ALA A 480 2.60 -2.03 27.66
N ALA A 481 3.47 -2.05 28.69
CA ALA A 481 4.76 -2.73 28.65
C ALA A 481 4.63 -4.24 28.45
N GLN A 482 3.69 -4.90 29.13
CA GLN A 482 3.42 -6.34 28.97
C GLN A 482 2.87 -6.68 27.58
N VAL A 483 1.97 -5.87 27.03
CA VAL A 483 1.45 -6.06 25.66
C VAL A 483 2.58 -5.83 24.65
N SER A 484 3.43 -4.81 24.85
CA SER A 484 4.61 -4.59 23.99
C SER A 484 5.58 -5.78 24.02
N LEU A 485 5.79 -6.38 25.22
CA LEU A 485 6.62 -7.58 25.35
C LEU A 485 6.00 -8.78 24.60
N LEU A 486 4.69 -8.96 24.67
CA LEU A 486 3.99 -9.98 23.91
C LEU A 486 4.19 -9.79 22.39
N MET A 487 4.06 -8.54 21.89
CA MET A 487 4.33 -8.23 20.48
C MET A 487 5.80 -8.49 20.10
N ALA A 488 6.76 -8.23 21.00
CA ALA A 488 8.17 -8.56 20.80
C ALA A 488 8.39 -10.07 20.66
N ILE A 489 7.71 -10.88 21.48
CA ILE A 489 7.76 -12.34 21.40
C ILE A 489 7.17 -12.83 20.08
N VAL A 490 6.02 -12.30 19.65
CA VAL A 490 5.38 -12.62 18.36
C VAL A 490 6.31 -12.26 17.20
N ALA A 491 6.94 -11.07 17.23
CA ALA A 491 7.89 -10.65 16.20
C ALA A 491 9.12 -11.55 16.14
N SER A 492 9.67 -11.96 17.31
CA SER A 492 10.79 -12.89 17.39
C SER A 492 10.44 -14.29 16.88
N ALA A 493 9.26 -14.79 17.22
CA ALA A 493 8.75 -16.05 16.68
C ALA A 493 8.58 -16.00 15.16
N THR A 494 8.03 -14.89 14.65
CA THR A 494 7.88 -14.64 13.20
C THR A 494 9.24 -14.65 12.51
N LEU A 495 10.24 -13.97 13.07
CA LEU A 495 11.61 -13.95 12.56
C LEU A 495 12.19 -15.37 12.45
N VAL A 496 12.03 -16.18 13.49
CA VAL A 496 12.53 -17.57 13.51
C VAL A 496 11.81 -18.44 12.47
N ILE A 497 10.48 -18.36 12.41
CA ILE A 497 9.65 -19.13 11.46
C ILE A 497 10.04 -18.81 10.01
N TRP A 498 10.11 -17.54 9.67
CA TRP A 498 10.48 -17.09 8.32
C TRP A 498 11.96 -17.37 8.02
N GLY A 499 12.86 -17.25 9.01
CA GLY A 499 14.26 -17.64 8.86
C GLY A 499 14.44 -19.11 8.53
N MET A 500 13.70 -19.99 9.20
CA MET A 500 13.69 -21.43 8.89
C MET A 500 13.07 -21.71 7.52
N TYR A 501 11.97 -21.05 7.17
CA TYR A 501 11.32 -21.20 5.88
C TYR A 501 12.25 -20.80 4.72
N PHE A 502 12.86 -19.64 4.77
CA PHE A 502 13.79 -19.17 3.73
C PHE A 502 15.06 -20.02 3.65
N SER A 503 15.54 -20.56 4.77
CA SER A 503 16.68 -21.49 4.77
C SER A 503 16.35 -22.81 4.06
N ARG A 504 15.16 -23.35 4.26
CA ARG A 504 14.69 -24.55 3.55
C ARG A 504 14.55 -24.29 2.05
N VAL A 505 13.84 -23.24 1.67
CA VAL A 505 13.65 -22.85 0.27
C VAL A 505 14.98 -22.62 -0.45
N ARG A 506 16.00 -22.10 0.25
CA ARG A 506 17.34 -21.91 -0.32
C ARG A 506 18.08 -23.22 -0.50
N ASN A 507 18.00 -24.16 0.44
CA ASN A 507 18.63 -25.47 0.31
C ASN A 507 18.03 -26.27 -0.86
N ASP A 508 16.70 -26.20 -1.02
CA ASP A 508 16.00 -26.83 -2.14
C ASP A 508 16.38 -26.22 -3.51
N ARG A 509 16.99 -25.00 -3.54
CA ARG A 509 17.50 -24.35 -4.76
C ARG A 509 18.93 -24.78 -5.10
N HIS A 510 19.67 -25.33 -4.16
CA HIS A 510 21.07 -25.75 -4.35
C HIS A 510 21.20 -27.28 -4.56
N GLU A 511 20.16 -28.06 -4.30
CA GLU A 511 20.03 -29.47 -4.69
C GLU A 511 19.36 -29.62 -6.06
#